data_ad813e3f72565cc288811630a11ce6f3
#
_entry.id   ad813e3f72565cc288811630a11ce6f3
#
_cell.length_a   1.000
_cell.length_b   1.000
_cell.length_c   1.000
_cell.angle_alpha   90.00
_cell.angle_beta   90.00
_cell.angle_gamma   90.00
#
_symmetry.space_group_name_H-M   'P 1'
#
loop_
_entity.id
_entity.type
_entity.pdbx_description
1 polymer ?
#
loop_
_entity_poly.entity_id
_entity_poly.type
_entity_poly.pdbx_seq_one_letter_code
_entity_poly.pdbx_strand_id
1 'polypeptide(L)'
;MTTENELFCADLSFDEDDDSVDLPPTNDVAANRRYDPLNVSSDAFWDLDLPEREPIFAELRRDRPISWQPPIETAVSPDPDDPGFWAVTRHKDIVEISQNSDVFVSRYGVMFDMLPPVFLEMAMSFLAMDNPQHHKVRRLVSSVFTPRQVRRIESDIAQRAQRIVAAAVDKARDGAEVDFVDDIARHLPTEMFGYMFGFPEELRATVVHAADETQAWADPVLLAGRDPAEVQVEAALRIHEITEEIIELRRAEPAEDLLTALVQAEIDGEQLSDFEIGATMVLFSVAANDTTRHTTSLAAKALNDFPDQRQWLWDDFDGRIGLATEEFLRWGSVVQNFRRTCVTPYELAGQQILPGDKVVMMYASGNRDETVFTDPNAFDLQRNPNPHMAFGGGGIHYCLGSQLAKVMLRSLFRELRDQTPNFTTGEPELVRTNFIRGVLSMPFDPGENR
;
A
#
# COMPACT_ATOMS: atom_id res chain seq x y z
N MET A 1 20.31 -33.88 -17.19
CA MET A 1 20.00 -32.46 -17.08
C MET A 1 19.21 -32.35 -15.79
N THR A 2 19.90 -32.35 -14.68
CA THR A 2 19.39 -32.04 -13.33
C THR A 2 19.29 -30.53 -13.24
N THR A 3 18.13 -30.05 -12.96
CA THR A 3 17.76 -28.64 -13.01
C THR A 3 18.42 -27.89 -11.85
N GLU A 4 19.03 -26.75 -12.16
CA GLU A 4 19.66 -25.83 -11.21
C GLU A 4 18.74 -25.36 -10.06
N ASN A 5 17.43 -25.64 -10.12
CA ASN A 5 16.46 -25.35 -9.07
C ASN A 5 16.55 -26.21 -7.79
N GLU A 6 17.25 -27.35 -7.84
CA GLU A 6 17.40 -28.19 -6.64
C GLU A 6 18.55 -27.72 -5.72
N LEU A 7 19.43 -26.82 -6.19
CA LEU A 7 20.58 -26.36 -5.42
C LEU A 7 20.25 -25.12 -4.51
N PHE A 8 19.23 -24.36 -4.85
CA PHE A 8 18.89 -23.15 -4.07
C PHE A 8 17.97 -23.45 -2.87
N CYS A 9 17.12 -24.49 -2.96
CA CYS A 9 16.32 -24.94 -1.79
C CYS A 9 17.13 -25.70 -0.73
N ALA A 10 18.36 -26.11 -1.03
CA ALA A 10 19.16 -26.93 -0.12
C ALA A 10 20.05 -26.10 0.83
N ASP A 11 20.29 -24.80 0.54
CA ASP A 11 21.11 -23.92 1.38
C ASP A 11 20.28 -22.98 2.30
N LEU A 12 18.95 -22.98 2.18
CA LEU A 12 18.06 -22.45 3.20
C LEU A 12 17.78 -23.53 4.27
N SER A 13 18.82 -24.17 4.77
CA SER A 13 18.71 -24.91 6.01
C SER A 13 18.57 -23.88 7.13
N PHE A 14 17.34 -23.56 7.49
CA PHE A 14 17.05 -23.01 8.80
C PHE A 14 17.67 -23.96 9.80
N ASP A 15 18.53 -23.49 10.66
CA ASP A 15 18.96 -24.26 11.82
C ASP A 15 17.69 -24.60 12.60
N GLU A 16 17.25 -25.85 12.53
CA GLU A 16 16.08 -26.37 13.29
C GLU A 16 16.26 -26.24 14.80
N ASP A 17 17.44 -25.77 15.25
CA ASP A 17 17.82 -25.59 16.65
C ASP A 17 17.77 -24.14 17.13
N ASP A 18 17.34 -23.15 16.32
CA ASP A 18 17.08 -21.81 16.82
C ASP A 18 15.67 -21.71 17.42
N ASP A 19 15.54 -22.21 18.67
CA ASP A 19 14.34 -22.12 19.52
C ASP A 19 13.89 -20.66 19.83
N SER A 20 14.41 -19.63 19.13
CA SER A 20 14.16 -18.22 19.40
C SER A 20 13.20 -17.54 18.44
N VAL A 21 12.38 -18.26 17.68
CA VAL A 21 11.28 -17.63 16.94
C VAL A 21 10.31 -17.03 17.96
N ASP A 22 10.32 -15.69 18.08
CA ASP A 22 9.43 -14.94 18.96
C ASP A 22 7.98 -15.12 18.45
N LEU A 23 7.29 -16.15 18.94
CA LEU A 23 5.91 -16.45 18.59
C LEU A 23 4.95 -15.46 19.27
N PRO A 24 3.82 -15.11 18.61
CA PRO A 24 2.83 -14.27 19.25
C PRO A 24 2.31 -14.95 20.53
N PRO A 25 1.98 -14.18 21.58
CA PRO A 25 1.36 -14.71 22.77
C PRO A 25 0.10 -15.51 22.43
N THR A 26 -0.12 -16.64 23.09
CA THR A 26 -1.34 -17.44 22.94
C THR A 26 -2.47 -16.87 23.79
N ASN A 27 -3.72 -16.97 23.28
CA ASN A 27 -4.90 -16.46 23.96
C ASN A 27 -6.06 -17.46 23.90
N ASP A 28 -6.15 -18.32 24.89
CA ASP A 28 -7.21 -19.36 24.99
C ASP A 28 -8.63 -18.77 25.11
N VAL A 29 -8.76 -17.50 25.50
CA VAL A 29 -10.05 -16.80 25.61
C VAL A 29 -10.61 -16.47 24.23
N ALA A 30 -9.76 -16.20 23.25
CA ALA A 30 -10.15 -15.79 21.91
C ALA A 30 -11.04 -16.83 21.20
N ALA A 31 -10.71 -18.12 21.34
CA ALA A 31 -11.46 -19.22 20.74
C ALA A 31 -12.92 -19.34 21.23
N ASN A 32 -13.26 -18.73 22.37
CA ASN A 32 -14.60 -18.78 22.96
C ASN A 32 -15.40 -17.47 22.75
N ARG A 33 -14.85 -16.47 22.05
CA ARG A 33 -15.56 -15.24 21.77
C ARG A 33 -16.62 -15.44 20.69
N ARG A 34 -17.76 -14.78 20.89
CA ARG A 34 -18.83 -14.77 19.89
C ARG A 34 -18.50 -13.81 18.76
N TYR A 35 -18.56 -14.29 17.52
CA TYR A 35 -18.40 -13.46 16.35
C TYR A 35 -19.54 -12.46 16.16
N ASP A 36 -19.24 -11.31 15.62
CA ASP A 36 -20.24 -10.30 15.21
C ASP A 36 -21.07 -10.88 14.05
N PRO A 37 -22.39 -10.61 14.03
CA PRO A 37 -23.24 -11.05 12.94
C PRO A 37 -22.95 -10.34 11.61
N LEU A 38 -22.35 -9.15 11.64
CA LEU A 38 -21.84 -8.47 10.43
C LEU A 38 -20.41 -8.93 10.17
N ASN A 39 -20.29 -9.92 9.29
CA ASN A 39 -19.02 -10.51 8.96
C ASN A 39 -18.24 -9.64 7.95
N VAL A 40 -17.11 -9.06 8.37
CA VAL A 40 -16.19 -8.29 7.51
C VAL A 40 -14.92 -9.08 7.15
N SER A 41 -14.90 -10.39 7.40
CA SER A 41 -13.80 -11.28 7.00
C SER A 41 -14.13 -12.13 5.76
N SER A 42 -15.39 -12.14 5.32
CA SER A 42 -15.85 -13.00 4.22
C SER A 42 -15.45 -12.47 2.85
N ASP A 43 -15.26 -13.37 1.90
CA ASP A 43 -15.00 -13.03 0.50
C ASP A 43 -16.17 -12.22 -0.07
N ALA A 44 -17.41 -12.59 0.26
CA ALA A 44 -18.60 -11.85 -0.16
C ALA A 44 -18.61 -10.37 0.28
N PHE A 45 -18.00 -10.04 1.43
CA PHE A 45 -17.84 -8.65 1.86
C PHE A 45 -16.75 -7.93 1.04
N TRP A 46 -15.63 -8.61 0.76
CA TRP A 46 -14.53 -8.00 0.01
C TRP A 46 -14.77 -7.93 -1.50
N ASP A 47 -15.70 -8.71 -2.03
CA ASP A 47 -16.18 -8.62 -3.41
C ASP A 47 -17.02 -7.35 -3.68
N LEU A 48 -17.58 -6.73 -2.66
CA LEU A 48 -18.26 -5.45 -2.77
C LEU A 48 -17.28 -4.30 -2.96
N ASP A 49 -17.63 -3.26 -3.72
CA ASP A 49 -16.84 -2.01 -3.69
C ASP A 49 -17.16 -1.21 -2.42
N LEU A 50 -16.31 -0.21 -2.15
CA LEU A 50 -16.35 0.55 -0.91
C LEU A 50 -17.71 1.24 -0.64
N PRO A 51 -18.41 1.83 -1.64
CA PRO A 51 -19.76 2.36 -1.41
C PRO A 51 -20.78 1.31 -0.96
N GLU A 52 -20.64 0.06 -1.41
CA GLU A 52 -21.54 -1.03 -1.04
C GLU A 52 -21.21 -1.58 0.36
N ARG A 53 -19.95 -1.54 0.78
CA ARG A 53 -19.50 -1.90 2.14
C ARG A 53 -19.82 -0.85 3.19
N GLU A 54 -19.98 0.41 2.79
CA GLU A 54 -20.16 1.54 3.70
C GLU A 54 -21.36 1.41 4.65
N PRO A 55 -22.55 0.92 4.26
CA PRO A 55 -23.64 0.69 5.21
C PRO A 55 -23.29 -0.26 6.35
N ILE A 56 -22.49 -1.30 6.06
CA ILE A 56 -22.00 -2.27 7.06
C ILE A 56 -21.01 -1.58 8.00
N PHE A 57 -20.03 -0.84 7.44
CA PHE A 57 -19.10 -0.08 8.24
C PHE A 57 -19.77 0.98 9.11
N ALA A 58 -20.77 1.70 8.59
CA ALA A 58 -21.52 2.71 9.35
C ALA A 58 -22.28 2.08 10.54
N GLU A 59 -22.87 0.89 10.36
CA GLU A 59 -23.51 0.18 11.47
C GLU A 59 -22.48 -0.26 12.51
N LEU A 60 -21.33 -0.82 12.09
CA LEU A 60 -20.28 -1.19 13.03
C LEU A 60 -19.72 0.03 13.77
N ARG A 61 -19.41 1.13 13.08
CA ARG A 61 -18.94 2.37 13.74
C ARG A 61 -19.92 2.89 14.78
N ARG A 62 -21.20 2.85 14.51
CA ARG A 62 -22.25 3.35 15.41
C ARG A 62 -22.43 2.44 16.62
N ASP A 63 -22.61 1.13 16.41
CA ASP A 63 -23.12 0.21 17.41
C ASP A 63 -22.06 -0.70 18.02
N ARG A 64 -21.06 -1.11 17.25
CA ARG A 64 -20.03 -2.10 17.62
C ARG A 64 -18.67 -1.76 16.99
N PRO A 65 -18.05 -0.61 17.36
CA PRO A 65 -16.85 -0.09 16.69
C PRO A 65 -15.61 -0.99 16.83
N ILE A 66 -15.60 -1.84 17.84
CA ILE A 66 -14.60 -2.90 18.07
C ILE A 66 -15.39 -4.21 18.10
N SER A 67 -15.36 -4.94 17.00
CA SER A 67 -16.16 -6.16 16.83
C SER A 67 -15.26 -7.39 16.61
N TRP A 68 -15.59 -8.52 17.28
CA TRP A 68 -14.85 -9.76 17.09
C TRP A 68 -15.34 -10.47 15.83
N GLN A 69 -14.42 -10.74 14.91
CA GLN A 69 -14.70 -11.30 13.60
C GLN A 69 -14.13 -12.70 13.45
N PRO A 70 -14.72 -13.56 12.63
CA PRO A 70 -14.12 -14.85 12.29
C PRO A 70 -12.81 -14.66 11.52
N PRO A 71 -11.98 -15.70 11.37
CA PRO A 71 -10.84 -15.70 10.46
C PRO A 71 -11.24 -15.32 9.04
N ILE A 72 -10.25 -14.87 8.24
CA ILE A 72 -10.45 -14.65 6.80
C ILE A 72 -10.93 -15.94 6.15
N GLU A 73 -11.94 -15.85 5.28
CA GLU A 73 -12.57 -16.99 4.64
C GLU A 73 -11.60 -17.68 3.67
N THR A 74 -10.92 -16.91 2.80
CA THR A 74 -9.89 -17.41 1.89
C THR A 74 -8.55 -16.78 2.22
N ALA A 75 -7.77 -17.44 3.08
CA ALA A 75 -6.45 -16.99 3.51
C ALA A 75 -5.35 -17.55 2.60
N VAL A 76 -4.31 -16.76 2.33
CA VAL A 76 -3.10 -17.20 1.61
C VAL A 76 -2.38 -18.32 2.37
N SER A 77 -2.30 -18.21 3.69
CA SER A 77 -1.72 -19.22 4.58
C SER A 77 -2.74 -19.56 5.66
N PRO A 78 -3.66 -20.52 5.40
CA PRO A 78 -4.70 -20.88 6.35
C PRO A 78 -4.14 -21.46 7.64
N ASP A 79 -4.58 -20.93 8.78
CA ASP A 79 -4.33 -21.46 10.11
C ASP A 79 -5.64 -22.03 10.67
N PRO A 80 -5.78 -23.36 10.82
CA PRO A 80 -7.00 -23.98 11.34
C PRO A 80 -7.30 -23.60 12.80
N ASP A 81 -6.30 -23.15 13.54
CA ASP A 81 -6.42 -22.73 14.94
C ASP A 81 -6.59 -21.20 15.10
N ASP A 82 -6.73 -20.46 13.98
CA ASP A 82 -6.96 -19.01 14.00
C ASP A 82 -8.31 -18.67 14.68
N PRO A 83 -8.29 -17.99 15.85
CA PRO A 83 -9.52 -17.68 16.57
C PRO A 83 -10.30 -16.50 15.98
N GLY A 84 -9.74 -15.75 15.01
CA GLY A 84 -10.32 -14.53 14.47
C GLY A 84 -9.54 -13.27 14.85
N PHE A 85 -10.22 -12.12 14.77
CA PHE A 85 -9.60 -10.82 15.00
C PHE A 85 -10.60 -9.76 15.47
N TRP A 86 -10.09 -8.67 16.04
CA TRP A 86 -10.86 -7.46 16.31
C TRP A 86 -10.86 -6.54 15.08
N ALA A 87 -12.01 -6.29 14.50
CA ALA A 87 -12.19 -5.23 13.51
C ALA A 87 -12.40 -3.89 14.20
N VAL A 88 -11.57 -2.90 13.87
CA VAL A 88 -11.58 -1.56 14.43
C VAL A 88 -12.01 -0.58 13.36
N THR A 89 -13.17 0.04 13.52
CA THR A 89 -13.85 0.79 12.44
C THR A 89 -13.90 2.30 12.64
N ARG A 90 -13.77 2.84 13.89
CA ARG A 90 -13.79 4.28 14.15
C ARG A 90 -12.42 4.90 13.97
N HIS A 91 -12.41 6.09 13.42
CA HIS A 91 -11.20 6.91 13.21
C HIS A 91 -10.37 7.05 14.49
N LYS A 92 -10.95 7.48 15.60
CA LYS A 92 -10.23 7.70 16.87
C LYS A 92 -9.58 6.44 17.42
N ASP A 93 -10.27 5.29 17.31
CA ASP A 93 -9.79 4.02 17.85
C ASP A 93 -8.62 3.48 16.99
N ILE A 94 -8.68 3.69 15.68
CA ILE A 94 -7.58 3.40 14.74
C ILE A 94 -6.35 4.27 15.05
N VAL A 95 -6.53 5.56 15.31
CA VAL A 95 -5.44 6.48 15.71
C VAL A 95 -4.80 6.00 17.01
N GLU A 96 -5.61 5.61 18.00
CA GLU A 96 -5.15 5.12 19.30
C GLU A 96 -4.26 3.88 19.16
N ILE A 97 -4.67 2.88 18.37
CA ILE A 97 -3.86 1.70 18.06
C ILE A 97 -2.56 2.08 17.35
N SER A 98 -2.68 2.90 16.29
CA SER A 98 -1.53 3.29 15.45
C SER A 98 -0.44 4.03 16.24
N GLN A 99 -0.81 4.75 17.29
CA GLN A 99 0.12 5.55 18.11
C GLN A 99 0.64 4.79 19.33
N ASN A 100 0.06 3.63 19.65
CA ASN A 100 0.45 2.83 20.82
C ASN A 100 1.23 1.57 20.42
N SER A 101 2.39 1.78 19.78
CA SER A 101 3.24 0.72 19.24
C SER A 101 3.88 -0.19 20.27
N ASP A 102 3.90 0.20 21.56
CA ASP A 102 4.42 -0.66 22.64
C ASP A 102 3.41 -1.74 23.05
N VAL A 103 2.12 -1.53 22.77
CA VAL A 103 1.02 -2.46 23.03
C VAL A 103 0.62 -3.22 21.78
N PHE A 104 0.55 -2.53 20.64
CA PHE A 104 0.09 -3.05 19.36
C PHE A 104 1.25 -3.15 18.39
N VAL A 105 1.89 -4.32 18.36
CA VAL A 105 3.14 -4.56 17.65
C VAL A 105 2.94 -5.02 16.21
N SER A 106 3.97 -4.82 15.38
CA SER A 106 3.99 -5.16 13.96
C SER A 106 4.72 -6.48 13.66
N ARG A 107 5.67 -6.89 14.50
CA ARG A 107 6.57 -8.02 14.24
C ARG A 107 5.89 -9.37 13.99
N TYR A 108 4.67 -9.55 14.44
CA TYR A 108 3.87 -10.75 14.16
C TYR A 108 3.02 -10.65 12.90
N GLY A 109 3.35 -9.72 12.01
CA GLY A 109 2.68 -9.46 10.74
C GLY A 109 1.76 -8.25 10.79
N VAL A 110 1.67 -7.59 9.65
CA VAL A 110 0.94 -6.32 9.48
C VAL A 110 -0.20 -6.41 8.47
N MET A 111 -0.18 -7.45 7.62
CA MET A 111 -1.24 -7.69 6.66
C MET A 111 -2.48 -8.26 7.35
N PHE A 112 -3.65 -8.00 6.80
CA PHE A 112 -4.89 -8.60 7.27
C PHE A 112 -4.81 -10.11 7.14
N ASP A 113 -4.37 -10.57 5.96
CA ASP A 113 -4.11 -11.98 5.70
C ASP A 113 -2.87 -12.49 6.47
N MET A 114 -2.85 -13.78 6.73
CA MET A 114 -1.66 -14.45 7.23
C MET A 114 -0.76 -14.79 6.05
N LEU A 115 0.45 -14.24 6.07
CA LEU A 115 1.46 -14.51 5.04
C LEU A 115 2.42 -15.59 5.53
N PRO A 116 3.00 -16.39 4.63
CA PRO A 116 4.03 -17.34 4.99
C PRO A 116 5.17 -16.65 5.76
N PRO A 117 5.72 -17.24 6.84
CA PRO A 117 6.79 -16.63 7.62
C PRO A 117 8.00 -16.22 6.77
N VAL A 118 8.40 -17.06 5.82
CA VAL A 118 9.49 -16.77 4.89
C VAL A 118 9.22 -15.51 4.05
N PHE A 119 7.96 -15.30 3.63
CA PHE A 119 7.60 -14.10 2.88
C PHE A 119 7.62 -12.84 3.78
N LEU A 120 7.20 -12.94 5.04
CA LEU A 120 7.31 -11.82 5.98
C LEU A 120 8.76 -11.36 6.15
N GLU A 121 9.70 -12.27 6.25
CA GLU A 121 11.13 -11.96 6.35
C GLU A 121 11.67 -11.31 5.07
N MET A 122 11.33 -11.88 3.92
CA MET A 122 11.83 -11.44 2.60
C MET A 122 11.22 -10.13 2.10
N ALA A 123 10.03 -9.75 2.55
CA ALA A 123 9.25 -8.69 1.91
C ALA A 123 8.83 -7.55 2.83
N MET A 124 8.76 -7.74 4.14
CA MET A 124 8.13 -6.75 5.02
C MET A 124 9.10 -5.74 5.62
N SER A 125 10.41 -6.05 5.72
CA SER A 125 11.43 -5.13 6.22
C SER A 125 10.95 -4.34 7.46
N PHE A 126 11.25 -3.05 7.55
CA PHE A 126 10.87 -2.21 8.71
C PHE A 126 9.35 -2.05 8.90
N LEU A 127 8.51 -2.41 7.93
CA LEU A 127 7.04 -2.38 8.09
C LEU A 127 6.57 -3.39 9.14
N ALA A 128 7.23 -4.54 9.23
CA ALA A 128 6.96 -5.58 10.24
C ALA A 128 7.92 -5.54 11.44
N MET A 129 8.67 -4.46 11.61
CA MET A 129 9.55 -4.26 12.77
C MET A 129 8.89 -3.38 13.82
N ASP A 130 9.32 -3.56 15.07
CA ASP A 130 9.01 -2.67 16.20
C ASP A 130 10.27 -1.98 16.71
N ASN A 131 10.12 -0.99 17.60
CA ASN A 131 11.27 -0.34 18.22
C ASN A 131 12.04 -1.32 19.14
N PRO A 132 13.38 -1.23 19.21
CA PRO A 132 14.24 -0.17 18.62
C PRO A 132 14.65 -0.41 17.15
N GLN A 133 14.47 -1.64 16.63
CA GLN A 133 14.94 -2.02 15.29
C GLN A 133 14.27 -1.20 14.18
N HIS A 134 12.94 -1.05 14.24
CA HIS A 134 12.19 -0.19 13.33
C HIS A 134 12.82 1.22 13.22
N HIS A 135 13.11 1.86 14.36
CA HIS A 135 13.67 3.22 14.37
C HIS A 135 15.03 3.27 13.67
N LYS A 136 15.87 2.27 13.88
CA LYS A 136 17.20 2.19 13.26
C LYS A 136 17.09 2.14 11.73
N VAL A 137 16.38 1.14 11.19
CA VAL A 137 16.23 0.96 9.74
C VAL A 137 15.49 2.14 9.11
N ARG A 138 14.35 2.56 9.70
CA ARG A 138 13.58 3.69 9.17
C ARG A 138 14.39 4.97 9.06
N ARG A 139 15.26 5.26 10.02
CA ARG A 139 16.12 6.46 10.00
C ARG A 139 17.02 6.51 8.76
N LEU A 140 17.57 5.37 8.34
CA LEU A 140 18.41 5.28 7.14
C LEU A 140 17.62 5.61 5.88
N VAL A 141 16.52 4.90 5.67
CA VAL A 141 15.69 5.08 4.47
C VAL A 141 14.99 6.44 4.43
N SER A 142 14.71 7.06 5.57
CA SER A 142 14.04 8.38 5.65
C SER A 142 14.86 9.51 5.02
N SER A 143 16.16 9.35 4.90
CA SER A 143 17.07 10.39 4.38
C SER A 143 16.71 10.84 2.95
N VAL A 144 16.23 9.91 2.11
CA VAL A 144 15.86 10.18 0.71
C VAL A 144 14.45 10.72 0.54
N PHE A 145 13.57 10.58 1.55
CA PHE A 145 12.18 11.06 1.54
C PHE A 145 11.96 12.40 2.22
N THR A 146 13.03 13.09 2.61
CA THR A 146 12.88 14.40 3.25
C THR A 146 12.22 15.41 2.30
N PRO A 147 11.45 16.38 2.83
CA PRO A 147 10.85 17.44 2.01
C PRO A 147 11.87 18.20 1.13
N ARG A 148 13.14 18.27 1.56
CA ARG A 148 14.22 18.88 0.79
C ARG A 148 14.58 18.02 -0.44
N GLN A 149 14.70 16.70 -0.28
CA GLN A 149 15.01 15.79 -1.38
C GLN A 149 13.84 15.72 -2.37
N VAL A 150 12.60 15.61 -1.88
CA VAL A 150 11.41 15.63 -2.73
C VAL A 150 11.35 16.92 -3.57
N ARG A 151 11.63 18.09 -2.99
CA ARG A 151 11.70 19.34 -3.76
C ARG A 151 12.78 19.37 -4.84
N ARG A 152 13.91 18.68 -4.63
CA ARG A 152 14.99 18.61 -5.65
C ARG A 152 14.55 17.87 -6.91
N ILE A 153 13.68 16.88 -6.79
CA ILE A 153 13.21 16.03 -7.90
C ILE A 153 11.84 16.47 -8.43
N GLU A 154 11.25 17.53 -7.90
CA GLU A 154 9.91 18.01 -8.30
C GLU A 154 9.84 18.39 -9.77
N SER A 155 10.89 19.03 -10.32
CA SER A 155 10.97 19.35 -11.75
C SER A 155 11.04 18.11 -12.62
N ASP A 156 11.76 17.05 -12.18
CA ASP A 156 11.85 15.80 -12.91
C ASP A 156 10.52 15.05 -12.90
N ILE A 157 9.82 15.08 -11.76
CA ILE A 157 8.46 14.53 -11.64
C ILE A 157 7.51 15.24 -12.62
N ALA A 158 7.55 16.57 -12.67
CA ALA A 158 6.70 17.36 -13.57
C ALA A 158 6.99 17.07 -15.05
N GLN A 159 8.26 16.99 -15.46
CA GLN A 159 8.63 16.66 -16.84
C GLN A 159 8.20 15.24 -17.24
N ARG A 160 8.30 14.29 -16.33
CA ARG A 160 7.83 12.91 -16.56
C ARG A 160 6.31 12.87 -16.71
N ALA A 161 5.57 13.52 -15.79
CA ALA A 161 4.12 13.62 -15.87
C ALA A 161 3.67 14.23 -17.22
N GLN A 162 4.33 15.30 -17.69
CA GLN A 162 4.05 15.93 -18.97
C GLN A 162 4.22 14.95 -20.15
N ARG A 163 5.35 14.22 -20.17
CA ARG A 163 5.63 13.24 -21.22
C ARG A 163 4.61 12.09 -21.23
N ILE A 164 4.24 11.59 -20.04
CA ILE A 164 3.31 10.46 -19.89
C ILE A 164 1.93 10.85 -20.45
N VAL A 165 1.39 12.00 -20.04
CA VAL A 165 0.07 12.44 -20.53
C VAL A 165 0.13 12.75 -22.03
N ALA A 166 1.21 13.38 -22.53
CA ALA A 166 1.38 13.66 -23.95
C ALA A 166 1.39 12.36 -24.78
N ALA A 167 2.08 11.31 -24.32
CA ALA A 167 2.12 10.03 -25.02
C ALA A 167 0.73 9.36 -25.10
N ALA A 168 -0.07 9.44 -24.03
CA ALA A 168 -1.44 8.93 -24.04
C ALA A 168 -2.34 9.72 -25.01
N VAL A 169 -2.18 11.05 -25.06
CA VAL A 169 -2.89 11.93 -26.01
C VAL A 169 -2.49 11.60 -27.46
N ASP A 170 -1.21 11.38 -27.74
CA ASP A 170 -0.74 11.04 -29.09
C ASP A 170 -1.25 9.65 -29.49
N LYS A 171 -1.23 8.66 -28.59
CA LYS A 171 -1.82 7.33 -28.80
C LYS A 171 -3.30 7.43 -29.21
N ALA A 172 -4.08 8.27 -28.51
CA ALA A 172 -5.49 8.50 -28.85
C ALA A 172 -5.67 9.17 -30.22
N ARG A 173 -4.83 10.15 -30.57
CA ARG A 173 -4.85 10.84 -31.88
C ARG A 173 -4.55 9.88 -33.04
N ASP A 174 -3.73 8.87 -32.82
CA ASP A 174 -3.43 7.84 -33.79
C ASP A 174 -4.59 6.80 -33.91
N GLY A 175 -5.68 7.01 -33.17
CA GLY A 175 -6.89 6.18 -33.20
C GLY A 175 -6.79 4.89 -32.40
N ALA A 176 -5.80 4.76 -31.52
CA ALA A 176 -5.68 3.62 -30.61
C ALA A 176 -6.48 3.85 -29.32
N GLU A 177 -6.99 2.77 -28.75
CA GLU A 177 -7.63 2.80 -27.44
C GLU A 177 -6.60 3.14 -26.36
N VAL A 178 -6.99 3.99 -25.41
CA VAL A 178 -6.16 4.40 -24.28
C VAL A 178 -6.76 3.84 -23.00
N ASP A 179 -5.93 3.17 -22.22
CA ASP A 179 -6.25 2.75 -20.86
C ASP A 179 -5.59 3.69 -19.86
N PHE A 180 -6.38 4.26 -18.93
CA PHE A 180 -5.86 5.22 -17.96
C PHE A 180 -4.80 4.61 -17.03
N VAL A 181 -4.95 3.33 -16.66
CA VAL A 181 -4.02 2.66 -15.77
C VAL A 181 -2.73 2.36 -16.50
N ASP A 182 -2.82 1.69 -17.65
CA ASP A 182 -1.66 1.23 -18.40
C ASP A 182 -0.89 2.34 -19.11
N ASP A 183 -1.60 3.36 -19.64
CA ASP A 183 -0.96 4.43 -20.42
C ASP A 183 -0.61 5.68 -19.59
N ILE A 184 -1.19 5.84 -18.38
CA ILE A 184 -0.98 7.05 -17.58
C ILE A 184 -0.58 6.72 -16.14
N ALA A 185 -1.47 6.09 -15.35
CA ALA A 185 -1.36 6.07 -13.91
C ALA A 185 -0.16 5.28 -13.36
N ARG A 186 0.22 4.18 -14.03
CA ARG A 186 1.34 3.32 -13.61
C ARG A 186 2.72 3.90 -13.92
N HIS A 187 2.85 4.74 -14.95
CA HIS A 187 4.16 5.17 -15.44
C HIS A 187 4.93 6.06 -14.46
N LEU A 188 4.28 7.09 -13.92
CA LEU A 188 4.97 8.05 -13.06
C LEU A 188 5.54 7.40 -11.78
N PRO A 189 4.78 6.61 -11.01
CA PRO A 189 5.35 5.91 -9.85
C PRO A 189 6.45 4.92 -10.23
N THR A 190 6.30 4.16 -11.33
CA THR A 190 7.31 3.22 -11.81
C THR A 190 8.62 3.90 -12.20
N GLU A 191 8.55 5.00 -12.97
CA GLU A 191 9.75 5.76 -13.35
C GLU A 191 10.44 6.40 -12.13
N MET A 192 9.65 6.92 -11.18
CA MET A 192 10.21 7.50 -9.96
C MET A 192 10.81 6.45 -9.03
N PHE A 193 10.19 5.27 -8.93
CA PHE A 193 10.77 4.13 -8.22
C PHE A 193 12.15 3.79 -8.80
N GLY A 194 12.23 3.51 -10.10
CA GLY A 194 13.50 3.20 -10.73
C GLY A 194 14.57 4.28 -10.54
N TYR A 195 14.19 5.56 -10.68
CA TYR A 195 15.11 6.68 -10.51
C TYR A 195 15.62 6.82 -9.07
N MET A 196 14.75 6.77 -8.09
CA MET A 196 15.12 6.99 -6.68
C MET A 196 15.84 5.81 -6.05
N PHE A 197 15.49 4.60 -6.47
CA PHE A 197 16.01 3.37 -5.88
C PHE A 197 17.18 2.78 -6.66
N GLY A 198 17.54 3.37 -7.80
CA GLY A 198 18.72 3.01 -8.56
C GLY A 198 18.55 1.83 -9.51
N PHE A 199 17.31 1.40 -9.82
CA PHE A 199 17.07 0.33 -10.78
C PHE A 199 17.30 0.82 -12.22
N PRO A 200 18.16 0.15 -13.01
CA PRO A 200 18.34 0.40 -14.42
C PRO A 200 17.00 0.34 -15.19
N GLU A 201 16.89 1.14 -16.26
CA GLU A 201 15.63 1.28 -16.98
C GLU A 201 15.11 -0.05 -17.54
N GLU A 202 16.01 -0.90 -18.04
CA GLU A 202 15.74 -2.22 -18.59
C GLU A 202 15.18 -3.22 -17.57
N LEU A 203 15.43 -3.05 -16.27
CA LEU A 203 14.97 -3.93 -15.19
C LEU A 203 13.68 -3.45 -14.52
N ARG A 204 13.29 -2.19 -14.72
CA ARG A 204 12.14 -1.59 -14.02
C ARG A 204 10.82 -2.32 -14.29
N ALA A 205 10.58 -2.70 -15.55
CA ALA A 205 9.37 -3.44 -15.91
C ALA A 205 9.30 -4.80 -15.22
N THR A 206 10.43 -5.51 -15.14
CA THR A 206 10.53 -6.80 -14.46
C THR A 206 10.27 -6.68 -12.96
N VAL A 207 10.85 -5.67 -12.29
CA VAL A 207 10.66 -5.42 -10.86
C VAL A 207 9.21 -5.05 -10.56
N VAL A 208 8.58 -4.21 -11.39
CA VAL A 208 7.18 -3.81 -11.19
C VAL A 208 6.24 -4.99 -11.41
N HIS A 209 6.48 -5.83 -12.43
CA HIS A 209 5.70 -7.04 -12.64
C HIS A 209 5.82 -8.01 -11.45
N ALA A 210 7.02 -8.21 -10.93
CA ALA A 210 7.23 -9.00 -9.73
C ALA A 210 6.54 -8.36 -8.50
N ALA A 211 6.53 -7.03 -8.37
CA ALA A 211 5.79 -6.35 -7.33
C ALA A 211 4.27 -6.56 -7.45
N ASP A 212 3.71 -6.50 -8.67
CA ASP A 212 2.30 -6.83 -8.93
C ASP A 212 2.00 -8.29 -8.51
N GLU A 213 2.88 -9.26 -8.83
CA GLU A 213 2.73 -10.67 -8.43
C GLU A 213 2.77 -10.86 -6.90
N THR A 214 3.55 -10.09 -6.14
CA THR A 214 3.54 -10.19 -4.67
C THR A 214 2.21 -9.77 -4.04
N GLN A 215 1.34 -9.07 -4.78
CA GLN A 215 0.01 -8.63 -4.36
C GLN A 215 -1.14 -9.41 -5.01
N ALA A 216 -0.80 -10.41 -5.83
CA ALA A 216 -1.73 -11.08 -6.74
C ALA A 216 -2.59 -12.17 -6.10
N TRP A 217 -2.52 -12.40 -4.79
CA TRP A 217 -3.18 -13.56 -4.15
C TRP A 217 -4.68 -13.69 -4.40
N ALA A 218 -5.36 -12.62 -4.82
CA ALA A 218 -6.77 -12.66 -5.18
C ALA A 218 -7.02 -12.36 -6.68
N ASP A 219 -5.97 -12.22 -7.50
CA ASP A 219 -6.09 -11.96 -8.93
C ASP A 219 -5.90 -13.25 -9.74
N PRO A 220 -6.97 -13.86 -10.28
CA PRO A 220 -6.88 -15.11 -11.02
C PRO A 220 -6.08 -14.98 -12.32
N VAL A 221 -5.93 -13.77 -12.88
CA VAL A 221 -5.16 -13.53 -14.10
C VAL A 221 -3.67 -13.59 -13.80
N LEU A 222 -3.23 -12.87 -12.74
CA LEU A 222 -1.82 -12.90 -12.29
C LEU A 222 -1.42 -14.26 -11.74
N LEU A 223 -2.30 -14.92 -10.99
CA LEU A 223 -2.05 -16.27 -10.49
C LEU A 223 -1.94 -17.30 -11.61
N ALA A 224 -2.70 -17.16 -12.68
CA ALA A 224 -2.74 -18.10 -13.79
C ALA A 224 -2.95 -19.58 -13.35
N GLY A 225 -3.68 -19.79 -12.25
CA GLY A 225 -3.95 -21.11 -11.67
C GLY A 225 -2.82 -21.67 -10.79
N ARG A 226 -1.78 -20.88 -10.48
CA ARG A 226 -0.71 -21.22 -9.52
C ARG A 226 -1.16 -20.99 -8.08
N ASP A 227 -0.45 -21.59 -7.14
CA ASP A 227 -0.65 -21.34 -5.71
C ASP A 227 -0.24 -19.89 -5.35
N PRO A 228 -1.10 -19.13 -4.63
CA PRO A 228 -0.80 -17.75 -4.29
C PRO A 228 0.49 -17.56 -3.46
N ALA A 229 0.77 -18.46 -2.51
CA ALA A 229 1.95 -18.38 -1.66
C ALA A 229 3.24 -18.64 -2.48
N GLU A 230 3.20 -19.61 -3.41
CA GLU A 230 4.32 -19.87 -4.31
C GLU A 230 4.62 -18.66 -5.19
N VAL A 231 3.58 -18.04 -5.81
CA VAL A 231 3.74 -16.85 -6.66
C VAL A 231 4.36 -15.69 -5.88
N GLN A 232 3.91 -15.43 -4.65
CA GLN A 232 4.45 -14.38 -3.81
C GLN A 232 5.92 -14.59 -3.47
N VAL A 233 6.29 -15.79 -3.08
CA VAL A 233 7.69 -16.12 -2.73
C VAL A 233 8.60 -16.01 -3.96
N GLU A 234 8.21 -16.59 -5.11
CA GLU A 234 8.96 -16.48 -6.36
C GLU A 234 9.15 -15.03 -6.80
N ALA A 235 8.11 -14.22 -6.69
CA ALA A 235 8.16 -12.81 -7.04
C ALA A 235 9.12 -12.02 -6.11
N ALA A 236 9.07 -12.27 -4.81
CA ALA A 236 9.99 -11.65 -3.86
C ALA A 236 11.44 -12.08 -4.12
N LEU A 237 11.71 -13.37 -4.36
CA LEU A 237 13.04 -13.88 -4.73
C LEU A 237 13.59 -13.18 -5.97
N ARG A 238 12.77 -13.00 -7.00
CA ARG A 238 13.18 -12.30 -8.24
C ARG A 238 13.61 -10.85 -7.96
N ILE A 239 12.93 -10.15 -7.06
CA ILE A 239 13.33 -8.79 -6.66
C ILE A 239 14.64 -8.82 -5.87
N HIS A 240 14.84 -9.82 -5.00
CA HIS A 240 16.10 -10.02 -4.29
C HIS A 240 17.27 -10.23 -5.25
N GLU A 241 17.13 -11.17 -6.20
CA GLU A 241 18.17 -11.47 -7.21
C GLU A 241 18.58 -10.20 -7.97
N ILE A 242 17.61 -9.45 -8.50
CA ILE A 242 17.87 -8.19 -9.20
C ILE A 242 18.54 -7.17 -8.26
N THR A 243 18.13 -7.13 -7.00
CA THR A 243 18.70 -6.19 -6.02
C THR A 243 20.15 -6.54 -5.71
N GLU A 244 20.52 -7.81 -5.58
CA GLU A 244 21.90 -8.28 -5.34
C GLU A 244 22.83 -7.85 -6.48
N GLU A 245 22.40 -8.01 -7.74
CA GLU A 245 23.20 -7.54 -8.90
C GLU A 245 23.49 -6.03 -8.81
N ILE A 246 22.50 -5.23 -8.38
CA ILE A 246 22.65 -3.78 -8.27
C ILE A 246 23.48 -3.42 -7.03
N ILE A 247 23.37 -4.14 -5.93
CA ILE A 247 24.22 -3.96 -4.74
C ILE A 247 25.69 -4.10 -5.12
N GLU A 248 26.06 -5.15 -5.86
CA GLU A 248 27.44 -5.36 -6.34
C GLU A 248 27.90 -4.19 -7.24
N LEU A 249 27.02 -3.74 -8.14
CA LEU A 249 27.30 -2.56 -8.97
C LEU A 249 27.53 -1.31 -8.11
N ARG A 250 26.70 -1.07 -7.08
CA ARG A 250 26.81 0.13 -6.21
C ARG A 250 27.98 0.07 -5.24
N ARG A 251 28.45 -1.10 -4.88
CA ARG A 251 29.73 -1.28 -4.16
C ARG A 251 30.92 -0.85 -5.02
N ALA A 252 30.86 -1.18 -6.31
CA ALA A 252 31.93 -0.81 -7.25
C ALA A 252 31.81 0.65 -7.73
N GLU A 253 30.63 1.09 -8.04
CA GLU A 253 30.28 2.40 -8.63
C GLU A 253 29.14 3.05 -7.87
N PRO A 254 29.39 3.77 -6.76
CA PRO A 254 28.35 4.48 -6.01
C PRO A 254 27.62 5.52 -6.85
N ALA A 255 26.29 5.66 -6.67
CA ALA A 255 25.45 6.64 -7.33
C ALA A 255 24.62 7.46 -6.31
N GLU A 256 23.92 8.50 -6.77
CA GLU A 256 23.03 9.31 -5.91
C GLU A 256 21.62 8.64 -5.81
N ASP A 257 21.55 7.39 -5.31
CA ASP A 257 20.32 6.64 -5.15
C ASP A 257 20.19 5.99 -3.76
N LEU A 258 19.00 5.45 -3.45
CA LEU A 258 18.75 4.83 -2.16
C LEU A 258 19.55 3.56 -1.97
N LEU A 259 19.76 2.76 -3.02
CA LEU A 259 20.54 1.52 -2.92
C LEU A 259 21.97 1.80 -2.49
N THR A 260 22.64 2.80 -3.09
CA THR A 260 23.96 3.27 -2.62
C THR A 260 23.91 3.70 -1.16
N ALA A 261 22.87 4.45 -0.76
CA ALA A 261 22.75 4.89 0.62
C ALA A 261 22.57 3.73 1.61
N LEU A 262 21.83 2.68 1.24
CA LEU A 262 21.67 1.48 2.07
C LEU A 262 22.94 0.63 2.14
N VAL A 263 23.62 0.43 1.01
CA VAL A 263 24.89 -0.32 0.93
C VAL A 263 26.00 0.33 1.77
N GLN A 264 26.01 1.67 1.87
CA GLN A 264 26.99 2.43 2.64
C GLN A 264 26.53 2.72 4.08
N ALA A 265 25.30 2.36 4.41
CA ALA A 265 24.72 2.68 5.71
C ALA A 265 25.37 1.84 6.83
N GLU A 266 25.62 2.50 7.96
CA GLU A 266 26.10 1.88 9.19
C GLU A 266 25.19 2.25 10.36
N ILE A 267 24.73 1.26 11.09
CA ILE A 267 23.90 1.42 12.28
C ILE A 267 24.63 0.80 13.47
N ASP A 268 25.02 1.62 14.43
CA ASP A 268 25.72 1.18 15.64
C ASP A 268 27.00 0.35 15.37
N GLY A 269 27.66 0.59 14.23
CA GLY A 269 28.87 -0.13 13.79
C GLY A 269 28.61 -1.35 12.92
N GLU A 270 27.34 -1.65 12.60
CA GLU A 270 26.92 -2.77 11.74
C GLU A 270 26.30 -2.25 10.43
N GLN A 271 26.59 -2.92 9.32
CA GLN A 271 25.99 -2.64 8.02
C GLN A 271 24.77 -3.55 7.81
N LEU A 272 23.82 -3.08 6.99
CA LEU A 272 22.73 -3.93 6.54
C LEU A 272 23.29 -5.06 5.67
N SER A 273 22.79 -6.27 5.88
CA SER A 273 23.05 -7.41 5.00
C SER A 273 22.38 -7.19 3.63
N ASP A 274 22.84 -7.90 2.61
CA ASP A 274 22.24 -7.84 1.27
C ASP A 274 20.79 -8.33 1.30
N PHE A 275 20.50 -9.30 2.16
CA PHE A 275 19.15 -9.77 2.40
C PHE A 275 18.22 -8.68 2.99
N GLU A 276 18.67 -7.94 4.02
CA GLU A 276 17.87 -6.84 4.59
C GLU A 276 17.65 -5.70 3.59
N ILE A 277 18.64 -5.43 2.74
CA ILE A 277 18.50 -4.46 1.63
C ILE A 277 17.48 -5.00 0.62
N GLY A 278 17.58 -6.27 0.22
CA GLY A 278 16.63 -6.95 -0.67
C GLY A 278 15.20 -6.88 -0.15
N ALA A 279 14.97 -7.25 1.12
CA ALA A 279 13.67 -7.15 1.77
C ALA A 279 13.11 -5.72 1.76
N THR A 280 13.99 -4.72 1.93
CA THR A 280 13.61 -3.31 1.82
C THR A 280 13.20 -2.94 0.39
N MET A 281 13.86 -3.48 -0.63
CA MET A 281 13.50 -3.25 -2.03
C MET A 281 12.19 -3.93 -2.41
N VAL A 282 11.91 -5.14 -1.93
CA VAL A 282 10.60 -5.79 -2.10
C VAL A 282 9.49 -4.92 -1.50
N LEU A 283 9.66 -4.46 -0.25
CA LEU A 283 8.68 -3.58 0.38
C LEU A 283 8.41 -2.31 -0.44
N PHE A 284 9.47 -1.64 -0.89
CA PHE A 284 9.32 -0.40 -1.64
C PHE A 284 8.79 -0.59 -3.06
N SER A 285 9.08 -1.72 -3.72
CA SER A 285 8.57 -2.00 -5.07
C SER A 285 7.04 -2.04 -5.09
N VAL A 286 6.43 -2.60 -4.06
CA VAL A 286 4.98 -2.61 -3.85
C VAL A 286 4.48 -1.24 -3.40
N ALA A 287 5.02 -0.71 -2.31
CA ALA A 287 4.49 0.50 -1.67
C ALA A 287 4.55 1.74 -2.56
N ALA A 288 5.59 1.88 -3.39
CA ALA A 288 5.78 3.05 -4.24
C ALA A 288 4.91 3.02 -5.51
N ASN A 289 4.64 1.85 -6.07
CA ASN A 289 3.96 1.72 -7.36
C ASN A 289 2.43 1.68 -7.18
N ASP A 290 1.92 0.72 -6.45
CA ASP A 290 0.49 0.40 -6.42
C ASP A 290 -0.37 1.50 -5.81
N THR A 291 0.03 2.02 -4.68
CA THR A 291 -0.79 2.98 -3.95
C THR A 291 -1.02 4.27 -4.73
N THR A 292 0.02 4.79 -5.40
CA THR A 292 -0.06 6.01 -6.21
C THR A 292 -0.82 5.77 -7.50
N ARG A 293 -0.58 4.64 -8.20
CA ARG A 293 -1.32 4.21 -9.40
C ARG A 293 -2.82 4.18 -9.15
N HIS A 294 -3.24 3.48 -8.11
CA HIS A 294 -4.66 3.31 -7.80
C HIS A 294 -5.31 4.60 -7.28
N THR A 295 -4.60 5.39 -6.46
CA THR A 295 -5.10 6.70 -6.02
C THR A 295 -5.33 7.63 -7.22
N THR A 296 -4.41 7.65 -8.18
CA THR A 296 -4.53 8.43 -9.42
C THR A 296 -5.75 8.01 -10.23
N SER A 297 -5.94 6.70 -10.43
CA SER A 297 -7.05 6.15 -11.22
C SER A 297 -8.41 6.43 -10.58
N LEU A 298 -8.55 6.20 -9.26
CA LEU A 298 -9.78 6.48 -8.52
C LEU A 298 -10.09 7.98 -8.46
N ALA A 299 -9.08 8.86 -8.39
CA ALA A 299 -9.26 10.30 -8.41
C ALA A 299 -9.69 10.79 -9.80
N ALA A 300 -9.13 10.24 -10.88
CA ALA A 300 -9.55 10.56 -12.25
C ALA A 300 -11.01 10.14 -12.50
N LYS A 301 -11.40 8.93 -12.06
CA LYS A 301 -12.81 8.49 -12.10
C LYS A 301 -13.72 9.44 -11.32
N ALA A 302 -13.33 9.82 -10.10
CA ALA A 302 -14.12 10.74 -9.29
C ALA A 302 -14.26 12.12 -9.96
N LEU A 303 -13.20 12.67 -10.55
CA LEU A 303 -13.29 13.94 -11.30
C LEU A 303 -14.18 13.83 -12.56
N ASN A 304 -14.26 12.64 -13.18
CA ASN A 304 -15.19 12.38 -14.27
C ASN A 304 -16.65 12.35 -13.77
N ASP A 305 -16.90 11.65 -12.66
CA ASP A 305 -18.24 11.45 -12.11
C ASP A 305 -18.80 12.69 -11.41
N PHE A 306 -17.94 13.58 -10.92
CA PHE A 306 -18.29 14.83 -10.23
C PHE A 306 -17.77 16.07 -11.01
N PRO A 307 -18.38 16.40 -12.16
CA PRO A 307 -17.88 17.46 -13.04
C PRO A 307 -17.85 18.84 -12.37
N ASP A 308 -18.73 19.15 -11.43
CA ASP A 308 -18.72 20.40 -10.67
C ASP A 308 -17.48 20.51 -9.78
N GLN A 309 -17.04 19.38 -9.16
CA GLN A 309 -15.81 19.33 -8.37
C GLN A 309 -14.58 19.49 -9.27
N ARG A 310 -14.58 18.86 -10.45
CA ARG A 310 -13.53 19.03 -11.45
C ARG A 310 -13.44 20.49 -11.91
N GLN A 311 -14.56 21.11 -12.25
CA GLN A 311 -14.59 22.52 -12.68
C GLN A 311 -14.09 23.44 -11.57
N TRP A 312 -14.52 23.23 -10.33
CA TRP A 312 -14.01 23.98 -9.18
C TRP A 312 -12.49 23.87 -9.07
N LEU A 313 -11.90 22.67 -9.24
CA LEU A 313 -10.45 22.49 -9.20
C LEU A 313 -9.77 23.21 -10.37
N TRP A 314 -10.31 23.07 -11.59
CA TRP A 314 -9.72 23.67 -12.81
C TRP A 314 -9.74 25.20 -12.81
N ASP A 315 -10.73 25.84 -12.20
CA ASP A 315 -10.86 27.31 -12.13
C ASP A 315 -9.70 27.98 -11.38
N ASP A 316 -9.10 27.33 -10.40
CA ASP A 316 -7.94 27.81 -9.63
C ASP A 316 -7.08 26.63 -9.17
N PHE A 317 -6.45 25.96 -10.13
CA PHE A 317 -5.70 24.73 -9.85
C PHE A 317 -4.62 24.93 -8.79
N ASP A 318 -3.78 25.98 -8.93
CA ASP A 318 -2.64 26.19 -8.03
C ASP A 318 -3.07 26.50 -6.59
N GLY A 319 -4.17 27.23 -6.43
CA GLY A 319 -4.72 27.51 -5.10
C GLY A 319 -5.46 26.33 -4.46
N ARG A 320 -5.92 25.36 -5.26
CA ARG A 320 -6.88 24.32 -4.82
C ARG A 320 -6.32 22.91 -4.82
N ILE A 321 -5.31 22.60 -5.64
CA ILE A 321 -4.77 21.24 -5.78
C ILE A 321 -4.26 20.66 -4.45
N GLY A 322 -3.83 21.51 -3.51
CA GLY A 322 -3.41 21.06 -2.19
C GLY A 322 -4.55 20.38 -1.42
N LEU A 323 -5.73 21.01 -1.36
CA LEU A 323 -6.92 20.44 -0.73
C LEU A 323 -7.46 19.23 -1.51
N ALA A 324 -7.53 19.38 -2.83
CA ALA A 324 -8.00 18.31 -3.71
C ALA A 324 -7.18 17.02 -3.54
N THR A 325 -5.86 17.12 -3.39
CA THR A 325 -4.98 15.96 -3.17
C THR A 325 -5.32 15.21 -1.88
N GLU A 326 -5.64 15.91 -0.79
CA GLU A 326 -6.04 15.25 0.47
C GLU A 326 -7.38 14.52 0.29
N GLU A 327 -8.32 15.10 -0.49
CA GLU A 327 -9.60 14.43 -0.76
C GLU A 327 -9.47 13.25 -1.74
N PHE A 328 -8.58 13.32 -2.73
CA PHE A 328 -8.25 12.17 -3.59
C PHE A 328 -7.79 10.97 -2.75
N LEU A 329 -6.91 11.22 -1.79
CA LEU A 329 -6.38 10.21 -0.88
C LEU A 329 -7.46 9.63 0.04
N ARG A 330 -8.29 10.49 0.66
CA ARG A 330 -9.41 10.07 1.50
C ARG A 330 -10.42 9.24 0.70
N TRP A 331 -10.86 9.77 -0.44
CA TRP A 331 -11.87 9.14 -1.30
C TRP A 331 -11.43 7.80 -1.86
N GLY A 332 -10.19 7.74 -2.33
CA GLY A 332 -9.58 6.52 -2.84
C GLY A 332 -9.51 5.42 -1.80
N SER A 333 -9.07 5.74 -0.57
CA SER A 333 -8.86 4.76 0.52
C SER A 333 -8.18 3.48 0.03
N VAL A 334 -7.10 3.63 -0.76
CA VAL A 334 -6.46 2.55 -1.51
C VAL A 334 -5.97 1.44 -0.57
N VAL A 335 -5.18 1.78 0.44
CA VAL A 335 -4.85 0.83 1.51
C VAL A 335 -6.04 0.77 2.46
N GLN A 336 -6.73 -0.38 2.48
CA GLN A 336 -7.99 -0.53 3.18
C GLN A 336 -7.84 -0.83 4.66
N ASN A 337 -6.76 -1.49 5.04
CA ASN A 337 -6.48 -1.88 6.42
C ASN A 337 -5.00 -2.19 6.65
N PHE A 338 -4.63 -2.28 7.92
CA PHE A 338 -3.42 -2.93 8.42
C PHE A 338 -3.73 -3.60 9.75
N ARG A 339 -2.98 -4.66 10.08
CA ARG A 339 -3.09 -5.42 11.32
C ARG A 339 -2.01 -5.04 12.31
N ARG A 340 -2.32 -5.26 13.59
CA ARG A 340 -1.36 -5.32 14.71
C ARG A 340 -1.68 -6.53 15.59
N THR A 341 -0.72 -6.93 16.41
CA THR A 341 -0.93 -7.93 17.46
C THR A 341 -0.78 -7.25 18.81
N CYS A 342 -1.75 -7.46 19.70
CA CYS A 342 -1.68 -6.97 21.06
C CYS A 342 -0.69 -7.81 21.87
N VAL A 343 0.18 -7.20 22.67
CA VAL A 343 1.15 -7.91 23.52
C VAL A 343 0.97 -7.61 25.01
N THR A 344 0.15 -6.64 25.35
CA THR A 344 -0.17 -6.26 26.74
C THR A 344 -1.67 -6.04 26.86
N PRO A 345 -2.35 -6.53 27.92
CA PRO A 345 -3.80 -6.31 28.06
C PRO A 345 -4.16 -4.84 27.93
N TYR A 346 -5.14 -4.54 27.10
CA TYR A 346 -5.54 -3.17 26.78
C TYR A 346 -7.06 -3.04 26.70
N GLU A 347 -7.61 -1.96 27.25
CA GLU A 347 -9.03 -1.63 27.09
C GLU A 347 -9.19 -0.61 25.97
N LEU A 348 -9.93 -0.99 24.90
CA LEU A 348 -10.23 -0.12 23.77
C LEU A 348 -11.74 -0.03 23.57
N ALA A 349 -12.29 1.18 23.71
CA ALA A 349 -13.73 1.44 23.56
C ALA A 349 -14.64 0.44 24.34
N GLY A 350 -14.23 0.05 25.55
CA GLY A 350 -14.96 -0.87 26.42
C GLY A 350 -14.75 -2.36 26.13
N GLN A 351 -13.92 -2.71 25.15
CA GLN A 351 -13.51 -4.09 24.89
C GLN A 351 -12.14 -4.38 25.49
N GLN A 352 -12.01 -5.56 26.09
CA GLN A 352 -10.72 -6.06 26.59
C GLN A 352 -9.98 -6.76 25.45
N ILE A 353 -8.90 -6.13 24.97
CA ILE A 353 -7.97 -6.70 24.00
C ILE A 353 -6.88 -7.40 24.80
N LEU A 354 -6.63 -8.66 24.52
CA LEU A 354 -5.69 -9.49 25.26
C LEU A 354 -4.41 -9.77 24.46
N PRO A 355 -3.30 -10.11 25.12
CA PRO A 355 -2.09 -10.53 24.41
C PRO A 355 -2.40 -11.69 23.44
N GLY A 356 -1.86 -11.62 22.21
CA GLY A 356 -2.14 -12.54 21.12
C GLY A 356 -3.33 -12.16 20.24
N ASP A 357 -4.20 -11.25 20.69
CA ASP A 357 -5.31 -10.78 19.85
C ASP A 357 -4.79 -10.01 18.63
N LYS A 358 -5.28 -10.38 17.46
CA LYS A 358 -5.12 -9.61 16.23
C LYS A 358 -6.11 -8.45 16.20
N VAL A 359 -5.64 -7.25 15.89
CA VAL A 359 -6.45 -6.02 15.71
C VAL A 359 -6.25 -5.49 14.31
N VAL A 360 -7.33 -5.39 13.55
CA VAL A 360 -7.32 -4.92 12.17
C VAL A 360 -7.95 -3.54 12.09
N MET A 361 -7.14 -2.55 11.73
CA MET A 361 -7.51 -1.15 11.59
C MET A 361 -8.14 -0.92 10.22
N MET A 362 -9.47 -0.77 10.14
CA MET A 362 -10.22 -0.58 8.89
C MET A 362 -10.15 0.87 8.43
N TYR A 363 -9.05 1.26 7.75
CA TYR A 363 -8.79 2.64 7.29
C TYR A 363 -9.89 3.16 6.35
N ALA A 364 -10.41 2.30 5.47
CA ALA A 364 -11.49 2.66 4.58
C ALA A 364 -12.76 3.08 5.34
N SER A 365 -13.06 2.43 6.47
CA SER A 365 -14.10 2.83 7.40
C SER A 365 -13.75 4.12 8.15
N GLY A 366 -12.53 4.23 8.69
CA GLY A 366 -12.06 5.44 9.39
C GLY A 366 -12.12 6.70 8.53
N ASN A 367 -11.85 6.57 7.21
CA ASN A 367 -11.96 7.67 6.24
C ASN A 367 -13.39 8.10 5.94
N ARG A 368 -14.39 7.39 6.46
CA ARG A 368 -15.82 7.68 6.33
C ARG A 368 -16.53 7.81 7.67
N ASP A 369 -15.77 7.99 8.76
CA ASP A 369 -16.32 8.16 10.10
C ASP A 369 -17.06 9.50 10.19
N GLU A 370 -18.39 9.43 10.35
CA GLU A 370 -19.32 10.55 10.45
C GLU A 370 -19.09 11.42 11.68
N THR A 371 -18.34 10.94 12.67
CA THR A 371 -17.93 11.73 13.83
C THR A 371 -16.75 12.67 13.54
N VAL A 372 -16.07 12.44 12.42
CA VAL A 372 -14.88 13.20 12.01
C VAL A 372 -15.11 13.97 10.72
N PHE A 373 -15.84 13.36 9.76
CA PHE A 373 -16.09 13.94 8.45
C PHE A 373 -17.57 14.29 8.28
N THR A 374 -17.86 15.54 8.02
CA THR A 374 -19.20 15.96 7.60
C THR A 374 -19.47 15.40 6.20
N ASP A 375 -20.64 14.81 5.99
CA ASP A 375 -21.02 14.15 4.73
C ASP A 375 -19.89 13.23 4.20
N PRO A 376 -19.50 12.18 4.95
CA PRO A 376 -18.31 11.38 4.66
C PRO A 376 -18.36 10.66 3.32
N ASN A 377 -19.56 10.44 2.79
CA ASN A 377 -19.82 9.78 1.51
C ASN A 377 -19.92 10.77 0.33
N ALA A 378 -19.72 12.07 0.56
CA ALA A 378 -19.57 13.05 -0.51
C ALA A 378 -18.10 13.18 -0.91
N PHE A 379 -17.85 13.25 -2.23
CA PHE A 379 -16.58 13.67 -2.79
C PHE A 379 -16.54 15.21 -2.79
N ASP A 380 -15.75 15.78 -1.89
CA ASP A 380 -15.69 17.23 -1.65
C ASP A 380 -14.25 17.72 -1.62
N LEU A 381 -13.79 18.30 -2.74
CA LEU A 381 -12.42 18.82 -2.89
C LEU A 381 -12.14 20.04 -1.99
N GLN A 382 -13.17 20.63 -1.37
CA GLN A 382 -13.05 21.76 -0.47
C GLN A 382 -12.97 21.33 1.00
N ARG A 383 -13.02 20.03 1.27
CA ARG A 383 -13.00 19.48 2.63
C ARG A 383 -11.77 19.96 3.42
N ASN A 384 -12.05 20.68 4.52
CA ASN A 384 -11.01 21.20 5.40
C ASN A 384 -11.61 21.40 6.82
N PRO A 385 -11.10 20.74 7.90
CA PRO A 385 -9.97 19.82 7.87
C PRO A 385 -10.28 18.47 7.18
N ASN A 386 -9.23 17.78 6.71
CA ASN A 386 -9.33 16.46 6.12
C ASN A 386 -8.31 15.49 6.76
N PRO A 387 -8.55 15.05 8.01
CA PRO A 387 -7.62 14.18 8.74
C PRO A 387 -7.74 12.71 8.29
N HIS A 388 -7.56 12.46 7.00
CA HIS A 388 -7.69 11.12 6.43
C HIS A 388 -6.58 10.17 6.87
N MET A 389 -6.85 8.87 6.76
CA MET A 389 -5.96 7.77 7.14
C MET A 389 -5.30 7.08 5.94
N ALA A 390 -5.28 7.70 4.76
CA ALA A 390 -4.66 7.09 3.57
C ALA A 390 -3.14 6.85 3.74
N PHE A 391 -2.51 7.51 4.70
CA PHE A 391 -1.11 7.33 5.10
C PHE A 391 -0.95 6.62 6.46
N GLY A 392 -2.00 6.00 6.97
CA GLY A 392 -2.08 5.36 8.28
C GLY A 392 -2.62 6.29 9.37
N GLY A 393 -2.90 5.74 10.55
CA GLY A 393 -3.46 6.45 11.72
C GLY A 393 -2.43 7.28 12.51
N GLY A 394 -1.24 7.52 11.98
CA GLY A 394 -0.13 8.17 12.70
C GLY A 394 0.85 7.18 13.32
N GLY A 395 1.64 7.64 14.30
CA GLY A 395 2.62 6.81 14.99
C GLY A 395 3.88 6.51 14.16
N ILE A 396 4.66 5.51 14.61
CA ILE A 396 5.97 5.20 14.05
C ILE A 396 5.92 4.67 12.61
N HIS A 397 4.81 4.07 12.21
CA HIS A 397 4.58 3.52 10.85
C HIS A 397 3.86 4.48 9.90
N TYR A 398 3.72 5.77 10.22
CA TYR A 398 3.17 6.75 9.29
C TYR A 398 3.91 6.69 7.94
N CYS A 399 3.17 6.72 6.82
CA CYS A 399 3.72 6.53 5.48
C CYS A 399 4.93 7.42 5.18
N LEU A 400 6.04 6.78 4.86
CA LEU A 400 7.31 7.47 4.56
C LEU A 400 7.24 8.25 3.25
N GLY A 401 6.56 7.70 2.24
CA GLY A 401 6.40 8.27 0.90
C GLY A 401 5.34 9.36 0.77
N SER A 402 4.66 9.74 1.87
CA SER A 402 3.49 10.63 1.83
C SER A 402 3.70 11.94 1.06
N GLN A 403 4.86 12.60 1.22
CA GLN A 403 5.16 13.84 0.50
C GLN A 403 5.41 13.59 -0.99
N LEU A 404 6.12 12.52 -1.32
CA LEU A 404 6.40 12.15 -2.71
C LEU A 404 5.10 11.80 -3.46
N ALA A 405 4.23 10.99 -2.86
CA ALA A 405 2.94 10.64 -3.44
C ALA A 405 2.09 11.90 -3.74
N LYS A 406 2.04 12.86 -2.81
CA LYS A 406 1.32 14.12 -3.01
C LYS A 406 1.90 14.96 -4.17
N VAL A 407 3.23 14.99 -4.32
CA VAL A 407 3.87 15.70 -5.44
C VAL A 407 3.57 15.01 -6.77
N MET A 408 3.66 13.68 -6.82
CA MET A 408 3.33 12.92 -8.04
C MET A 408 1.87 13.13 -8.47
N LEU A 409 0.92 13.05 -7.53
CA LEU A 409 -0.49 13.31 -7.80
C LEU A 409 -0.70 14.72 -8.36
N ARG A 410 -0.16 15.76 -7.71
CA ARG A 410 -0.30 17.15 -8.13
C ARG A 410 0.27 17.40 -9.53
N SER A 411 1.43 16.81 -9.82
CA SER A 411 2.08 16.95 -11.12
C SER A 411 1.27 16.27 -12.22
N LEU A 412 0.76 15.06 -11.98
CA LEU A 412 -0.01 14.35 -12.99
C LEU A 412 -1.37 15.01 -13.25
N PHE A 413 -2.09 15.44 -12.21
CA PHE A 413 -3.36 16.15 -12.38
C PHE A 413 -3.20 17.54 -12.98
N ARG A 414 -2.03 18.20 -12.84
CA ARG A 414 -1.69 19.41 -13.59
C ARG A 414 -1.68 19.12 -15.09
N GLU A 415 -0.99 18.08 -15.50
CA GLU A 415 -0.87 17.74 -16.91
C GLU A 415 -2.19 17.23 -17.50
N LEU A 416 -2.99 16.50 -16.74
CA LEU A 416 -4.36 16.12 -17.15
C LEU A 416 -5.23 17.37 -17.37
N ARG A 417 -5.16 18.39 -16.50
CA ARG A 417 -5.86 19.67 -16.71
C ARG A 417 -5.35 20.39 -17.96
N ASP A 418 -4.05 20.44 -18.15
CA ASP A 418 -3.43 21.29 -19.21
C ASP A 418 -3.56 20.66 -20.59
N GLN A 419 -3.43 19.33 -20.69
CA GLN A 419 -3.43 18.59 -21.94
C GLN A 419 -4.78 17.96 -22.28
N THR A 420 -5.58 17.58 -21.29
CA THR A 420 -6.85 16.86 -21.43
C THR A 420 -7.95 17.43 -20.52
N PRO A 421 -8.25 18.74 -20.56
CA PRO A 421 -9.18 19.38 -19.61
C PRO A 421 -10.59 18.78 -19.63
N ASN A 422 -10.99 18.19 -20.75
CA ASN A 422 -12.31 17.63 -21.00
C ASN A 422 -12.30 16.09 -21.03
N PHE A 423 -11.27 15.45 -20.46
CA PHE A 423 -11.18 14.00 -20.47
C PHE A 423 -12.44 13.31 -19.90
N THR A 424 -12.69 12.11 -20.37
CA THR A 424 -13.68 11.20 -19.78
C THR A 424 -13.06 9.85 -19.50
N THR A 425 -13.61 9.14 -18.51
CA THR A 425 -13.23 7.78 -18.18
C THR A 425 -14.45 6.86 -18.31
N GLY A 426 -14.20 5.63 -18.74
CA GLY A 426 -15.18 4.56 -18.66
C GLY A 426 -15.31 4.01 -17.23
N GLU A 427 -16.08 2.91 -17.09
CA GLU A 427 -16.16 2.18 -15.83
C GLU A 427 -14.86 1.39 -15.59
N PRO A 428 -14.30 1.48 -14.36
CA PRO A 428 -13.08 0.77 -14.03
C PRO A 428 -13.34 -0.72 -13.80
N GLU A 429 -12.42 -1.56 -14.22
CA GLU A 429 -12.29 -2.92 -13.71
C GLU A 429 -11.52 -2.86 -12.39
N LEU A 430 -12.16 -3.30 -11.29
CA LEU A 430 -11.58 -3.17 -9.96
C LEU A 430 -10.78 -4.41 -9.56
N VAL A 431 -9.67 -4.18 -8.85
CA VAL A 431 -8.97 -5.22 -8.09
C VAL A 431 -9.83 -5.56 -6.87
N ARG A 432 -10.16 -6.83 -6.69
CA ARG A 432 -10.97 -7.31 -5.57
C ARG A 432 -10.08 -8.03 -4.57
N THR A 433 -9.53 -7.29 -3.62
CA THR A 433 -8.74 -7.83 -2.52
C THR A 433 -9.18 -7.25 -1.19
N ASN A 434 -8.83 -7.95 -0.11
CA ASN A 434 -9.08 -7.49 1.25
C ASN A 434 -8.10 -6.39 1.71
N PHE A 435 -7.05 -6.09 0.94
CA PHE A 435 -5.97 -5.16 1.31
C PHE A 435 -5.96 -3.89 0.48
N ILE A 436 -5.94 -3.99 -0.85
CA ILE A 436 -5.85 -2.86 -1.77
C ILE A 436 -7.18 -2.66 -2.49
N ARG A 437 -7.72 -1.42 -2.46
CA ARG A 437 -8.74 -0.97 -3.40
C ARG A 437 -8.05 -0.43 -4.64
N GLY A 438 -8.05 -1.22 -5.70
CA GLY A 438 -7.29 -0.94 -6.91
C GLY A 438 -8.14 -0.90 -8.17
N VAL A 439 -7.54 -0.43 -9.26
CA VAL A 439 -8.11 -0.38 -10.62
C VAL A 439 -7.18 -1.14 -11.53
N LEU A 440 -7.67 -2.22 -12.16
CA LEU A 440 -6.90 -3.02 -13.12
C LEU A 440 -6.82 -2.30 -14.47
N SER A 441 -7.96 -1.86 -14.98
CA SER A 441 -8.08 -1.15 -16.24
C SER A 441 -9.17 -0.09 -16.16
N MET A 442 -9.06 0.97 -16.95
CA MET A 442 -10.07 2.01 -17.04
C MET A 442 -9.97 2.71 -18.39
N PRO A 443 -10.97 2.58 -19.29
CA PRO A 443 -10.97 3.28 -20.57
C PRO A 443 -10.82 4.80 -20.37
N PHE A 444 -10.04 5.43 -21.24
CA PHE A 444 -9.77 6.87 -21.18
C PHE A 444 -9.92 7.54 -22.53
N ASP A 445 -10.66 8.64 -22.57
CA ASP A 445 -10.74 9.52 -23.73
C ASP A 445 -10.21 10.92 -23.32
N PRO A 446 -9.14 11.41 -23.95
CA PRO A 446 -8.57 12.71 -23.62
C PRO A 446 -9.51 13.89 -23.91
N GLY A 447 -10.58 13.65 -24.67
CA GLY A 447 -11.51 14.70 -25.13
C GLY A 447 -10.91 15.59 -26.22
N GLU A 448 -11.76 16.38 -26.86
CA GLU A 448 -11.29 17.41 -27.79
C GLU A 448 -10.77 18.63 -27.02
N ASN A 449 -9.53 19.05 -27.31
CA ASN A 449 -9.04 20.37 -26.92
C ASN A 449 -9.77 21.43 -27.76
N ARG A 450 -10.75 22.11 -27.17
CA ARG A 450 -11.40 23.28 -27.79
C ARG A 450 -10.59 24.53 -27.55
#